data_eafdd6b04e331d9591f9328f037350dc
#
_entry.id   eafdd6b04e331d9591f9328f037350dc
#
_cell.length_a   1.000
_cell.length_b   1.000
_cell.length_c   1.000
_cell.angle_alpha   90.00
_cell.angle_beta   90.00
_cell.angle_gamma   90.00
#
_symmetry.space_group_name_H-M   'P 1'
#
loop_
_entity.id
_entity.type
_entity.pdbx_description
1 polymer ?
#
loop_
_entity_poly.entity_id
_entity_poly.type
_entity_poly.pdbx_seq_one_letter_code
_entity_poly.pdbx_strand_id
1 'polypeptide(L)'
;VGLVVAAVIVASVWSLTRDSLRLSLDGVPVGIRIDEVEKTMEAVPGVKAVHHIHVWAISTTENALTAHVVLAELPRMETVKRQLKAELETAGIHHVTLEFESSAEHCPGTCD
;
A
#
# COMPACT_ATOMS: atom_id res chain seq x y z
N VAL A 1 -31.34 -21.24 24.54
CA VAL A 1 -30.27 -20.41 25.17
C VAL A 1 -28.90 -20.80 24.65
N GLY A 2 -28.55 -22.09 24.65
CA GLY A 2 -27.22 -22.56 24.16
C GLY A 2 -26.97 -22.27 22.69
N LEU A 3 -27.98 -22.36 21.83
CA LEU A 3 -27.85 -22.08 20.39
C LEU A 3 -27.56 -20.60 20.11
N VAL A 4 -28.18 -19.70 20.86
CA VAL A 4 -27.94 -18.25 20.74
C VAL A 4 -26.52 -17.89 21.17
N VAL A 5 -26.06 -18.44 22.28
CA VAL A 5 -24.68 -18.25 22.77
C VAL A 5 -23.66 -18.79 21.77
N ALA A 6 -23.89 -19.97 21.21
CA ALA A 6 -23.04 -20.57 20.18
C ALA A 6 -22.97 -19.68 18.92
N ALA A 7 -24.10 -19.14 18.46
CA ALA A 7 -24.16 -18.24 17.30
C ALA A 7 -23.35 -16.94 17.54
N VAL A 8 -23.44 -16.35 18.72
CA VAL A 8 -22.67 -15.15 19.09
C VAL A 8 -21.16 -15.44 19.11
N ILE A 9 -20.77 -16.58 19.69
CA ILE A 9 -19.35 -16.99 19.72
C ILE A 9 -18.81 -17.20 18.30
N VAL A 10 -19.53 -17.92 17.45
CA VAL A 10 -19.13 -18.17 16.05
C VAL A 10 -19.00 -16.86 15.28
N ALA A 11 -19.93 -15.93 15.43
CA ALA A 11 -19.87 -14.63 14.80
C ALA A 11 -18.64 -13.81 15.23
N SER A 12 -18.32 -13.83 16.52
CA SER A 12 -17.18 -13.14 17.09
C SER A 12 -15.84 -13.72 16.61
N VAL A 13 -15.74 -15.05 16.60
CA VAL A 13 -14.54 -15.77 16.16
C VAL A 13 -14.36 -15.65 14.63
N TRP A 14 -15.43 -15.56 13.88
CA TRP A 14 -15.36 -15.42 12.43
C TRP A 14 -14.66 -14.15 11.99
N SER A 15 -15.00 -13.01 12.58
CA SER A 15 -14.34 -11.75 12.30
C SER A 15 -12.83 -11.82 12.59
N LEU A 16 -12.48 -12.31 13.77
CA LEU A 16 -11.08 -12.45 14.19
C LEU A 16 -10.28 -13.39 13.27
N THR A 17 -10.86 -14.52 12.90
CA THR A 17 -10.25 -15.49 11.99
C THR A 17 -10.01 -14.89 10.61
N ARG A 18 -11.00 -14.21 10.07
CA ARG A 18 -10.91 -13.54 8.77
C ARG A 18 -9.80 -12.47 8.76
N ASP A 19 -9.72 -11.67 9.81
CA ASP A 19 -8.72 -10.61 9.91
C ASP A 19 -7.31 -11.18 10.08
N SER A 20 -7.18 -12.25 10.87
CA SER A 20 -5.92 -12.98 11.03
C SER A 20 -5.44 -13.62 9.72
N LEU A 21 -6.35 -14.23 8.96
CA LEU A 21 -6.02 -14.79 7.65
C LEU A 21 -5.58 -13.71 6.67
N ARG A 22 -6.26 -12.55 6.65
CA ARG A 22 -5.87 -11.43 5.79
C ARG A 22 -4.47 -10.93 6.10
N LEU A 23 -4.13 -10.78 7.38
CA LEU A 23 -2.77 -10.42 7.82
C LEU A 23 -1.74 -11.48 7.41
N SER A 24 -2.06 -12.75 7.57
CA SER A 24 -1.16 -13.87 7.23
C SER A 24 -0.90 -14.03 5.74
N LEU A 25 -1.84 -13.58 4.91
CA LEU A 25 -1.75 -13.67 3.45
C LEU A 25 -1.27 -12.36 2.79
N ASP A 26 -0.76 -11.41 3.58
CA ASP A 26 -0.31 -10.09 3.11
C ASP A 26 -1.36 -9.37 2.24
N GLY A 27 -2.62 -9.54 2.57
CA GLY A 27 -3.72 -8.90 1.86
C GLY A 27 -3.71 -7.38 2.01
N VAL A 28 -4.25 -6.67 1.03
CA VAL A 28 -4.40 -5.22 1.10
C VAL A 28 -5.22 -4.85 2.34
N PRO A 29 -4.73 -3.91 3.18
CA PRO A 29 -5.41 -3.50 4.40
C PRO A 29 -6.82 -2.96 4.14
N VAL A 30 -7.71 -3.17 5.11
CA VAL A 30 -9.06 -2.60 5.06
C VAL A 30 -8.99 -1.07 5.03
N GLY A 31 -9.71 -0.45 4.12
CA GLY A 31 -9.76 1.02 3.99
C GLY A 31 -8.69 1.62 3.10
N ILE A 32 -7.73 0.83 2.61
CA ILE A 32 -6.74 1.28 1.62
C ILE A 32 -7.16 0.81 0.23
N ARG A 33 -7.26 1.76 -0.69
CA ARG A 33 -7.56 1.51 -2.10
C ARG A 33 -6.32 1.81 -2.93
N ILE A 34 -5.82 0.80 -3.63
CA ILE A 34 -4.59 0.92 -4.43
C ILE A 34 -4.74 1.97 -5.53
N ASP A 35 -5.90 2.03 -6.17
CA ASP A 35 -6.21 3.01 -7.21
C ASP A 35 -6.17 4.47 -6.71
N GLU A 36 -6.56 4.71 -5.47
CA GLU A 36 -6.45 6.02 -4.83
C GLU A 36 -5.01 6.35 -4.43
N VAL A 37 -4.29 5.36 -3.92
CA VAL A 37 -2.86 5.48 -3.58
C VAL A 37 -2.05 5.83 -4.83
N GLU A 38 -2.26 5.11 -5.93
CA GLU A 38 -1.62 5.38 -7.22
C GLU A 38 -1.85 6.82 -7.68
N LYS A 39 -3.10 7.28 -7.70
CA LYS A 39 -3.45 8.66 -8.07
C LYS A 39 -2.78 9.70 -7.17
N THR A 40 -2.74 9.43 -5.86
CA THR A 40 -2.08 10.32 -4.89
C THR A 40 -0.59 10.43 -5.17
N MET A 41 0.06 9.30 -5.46
CA MET A 41 1.48 9.28 -5.79
C MET A 41 1.78 9.98 -7.13
N GLU A 42 0.97 9.74 -8.15
CA GLU A 42 1.12 10.37 -9.48
C GLU A 42 0.86 11.88 -9.46
N ALA A 43 0.07 12.37 -8.51
CA ALA A 43 -0.18 13.81 -8.34
C ALA A 43 1.02 14.58 -7.77
N VAL A 44 2.03 13.91 -7.23
CA VAL A 44 3.25 14.57 -6.71
C VAL A 44 4.06 15.15 -7.86
N PRO A 45 4.43 16.44 -7.82
CA PRO A 45 5.23 17.07 -8.87
C PRO A 45 6.57 16.38 -9.08
N GLY A 46 6.88 16.02 -10.31
CA GLY A 46 8.10 15.31 -10.69
C GLY A 46 7.91 13.80 -10.89
N VAL A 47 6.79 13.24 -10.49
CA VAL A 47 6.40 11.86 -10.77
C VAL A 47 5.80 11.78 -12.17
N LYS A 48 6.33 10.91 -13.00
CA LYS A 48 5.84 10.63 -14.35
C LYS A 48 4.83 9.50 -14.38
N ALA A 49 5.15 8.42 -13.65
CA ALA A 49 4.32 7.23 -13.54
C ALA A 49 4.67 6.48 -12.26
N VAL A 50 3.74 5.68 -11.79
CA VAL A 50 3.95 4.75 -10.68
C VAL A 50 3.46 3.38 -11.12
N HIS A 51 4.23 2.34 -10.81
CA HIS A 51 3.85 0.96 -11.11
C HIS A 51 4.37 -0.01 -10.06
N HIS A 52 3.96 -1.28 -10.14
CA HIS A 52 4.30 -2.32 -9.15
C HIS A 52 4.01 -1.90 -7.70
N ILE A 53 2.81 -1.33 -7.49
CA ILE A 53 2.36 -0.92 -6.15
C ILE A 53 1.88 -2.16 -5.39
N HIS A 54 2.54 -2.45 -4.28
CA HIS A 54 2.12 -3.46 -3.33
C HIS A 54 1.91 -2.84 -1.96
N VAL A 55 0.77 -3.10 -1.36
CA VAL A 55 0.42 -2.60 -0.02
C VAL A 55 -0.05 -3.77 0.83
N TRP A 56 0.54 -3.92 2.01
CA TRP A 56 0.15 -4.95 2.97
C TRP A 56 0.19 -4.43 4.41
N ALA A 57 -0.48 -5.12 5.31
CA ALA A 57 -0.44 -4.80 6.72
C ALA A 57 0.75 -5.50 7.39
N ILE A 58 1.57 -4.74 8.11
CA ILE A 58 2.63 -5.29 8.98
C ILE A 58 2.03 -5.70 10.33
N SER A 59 1.10 -4.90 10.82
CA SER A 59 0.36 -5.13 12.06
C SER A 59 -1.07 -4.62 11.92
N THR A 60 -1.81 -4.63 13.00
CA THR A 60 -3.18 -4.08 13.04
C THR A 60 -3.22 -2.55 12.86
N THR A 61 -2.09 -1.88 13.07
CA THR A 61 -1.99 -0.41 13.06
C THR A 61 -0.99 0.14 12.06
N GLU A 62 -0.17 -0.72 11.45
CA GLU A 62 0.90 -0.30 10.55
C GLU A 62 0.82 -1.00 9.20
N ASN A 63 0.90 -0.22 8.15
CA ASN A 63 0.88 -0.66 6.77
C ASN A 63 2.19 -0.34 6.06
N ALA A 64 2.59 -1.21 5.15
CA ALA A 64 3.77 -1.05 4.30
C ALA A 64 3.38 -0.93 2.84
N LEU A 65 4.22 -0.24 2.08
CA LEU A 65 4.08 -0.09 0.64
C LEU A 65 5.44 -0.23 -0.03
N THR A 66 5.46 -0.93 -1.14
CA THR A 66 6.54 -0.86 -2.12
C THR A 66 5.98 -0.40 -3.46
N ALA A 67 6.72 0.42 -4.17
CA ALA A 67 6.34 0.89 -5.48
C ALA A 67 7.57 1.30 -6.30
N HIS A 68 7.44 1.22 -7.63
CA HIS A 68 8.38 1.80 -8.58
C HIS A 68 7.86 3.14 -9.05
N VAL A 69 8.70 4.16 -9.00
CA VAL A 69 8.34 5.53 -9.33
C VAL A 69 9.25 6.01 -10.46
N VAL A 70 8.65 6.31 -11.60
CA VAL A 70 9.35 6.90 -12.73
C VAL A 70 9.41 8.41 -12.53
N LEU A 71 10.63 8.96 -12.51
CA LEU A 71 10.87 10.39 -12.37
C LEU A 71 11.14 11.06 -13.71
N ALA A 72 10.65 12.30 -13.84
CA ALA A 72 11.02 13.14 -14.97
C ALA A 72 12.50 13.55 -14.91
N GLU A 73 12.99 13.83 -13.71
CA GLU A 73 14.37 14.29 -13.45
C GLU A 73 14.93 13.64 -12.18
N LEU A 74 15.96 12.80 -12.32
CA LEU A 74 16.61 12.12 -11.21
C LEU A 74 17.18 13.04 -10.11
N PRO A 75 17.75 14.23 -10.42
CA PRO A 75 18.24 15.15 -9.39
C PRO A 75 17.20 15.61 -8.39
N ARG A 76 15.91 15.51 -8.73
CA ARG A 76 14.79 15.84 -7.84
C ARG A 76 14.33 14.69 -6.93
N MET A 77 14.96 13.54 -7.01
CA MET A 77 14.58 12.32 -6.29
C MET A 77 14.36 12.53 -4.80
N GLU A 78 15.26 13.22 -4.11
CA GLU A 78 15.13 13.44 -2.66
C GLU A 78 13.90 14.30 -2.29
N THR A 79 13.60 15.31 -3.07
CA THR A 79 12.42 16.16 -2.86
C THR A 79 11.14 15.39 -3.12
N VAL A 80 11.08 14.64 -4.21
CA VAL A 80 9.93 13.82 -4.58
C VAL A 80 9.71 12.71 -3.55
N LYS A 81 10.77 12.03 -3.12
CA LYS A 81 10.70 11.00 -2.09
C LYS A 81 10.09 11.53 -0.79
N ARG A 82 10.49 12.72 -0.36
CA ARG A 82 9.97 13.34 0.87
C ARG A 82 8.49 13.66 0.75
N GLN A 83 8.05 14.19 -0.39
CA GLN A 83 6.66 14.48 -0.65
C GLN A 83 5.81 13.21 -0.73
N LEU A 84 6.27 12.19 -1.46
CA LEU A 84 5.59 10.89 -1.55
C LEU A 84 5.39 10.27 -0.17
N LYS A 85 6.41 10.28 0.67
CA LYS A 85 6.31 9.74 2.03
C LYS A 85 5.30 10.51 2.88
N ALA A 86 5.25 11.83 2.79
CA ALA A 86 4.30 12.66 3.51
C ALA A 86 2.85 12.39 3.07
N GLU A 87 2.60 12.27 1.77
CA GLU A 87 1.27 11.96 1.24
C GLU A 87 0.81 10.54 1.65
N LEU A 88 1.71 9.56 1.57
CA LEU A 88 1.41 8.18 1.95
C LEU A 88 1.19 8.02 3.46
N GLU A 89 1.93 8.74 4.29
CA GLU A 89 1.71 8.78 5.73
C GLU A 89 0.31 9.31 6.06
N THR A 90 -0.14 10.36 5.38
CA THR A 90 -1.52 10.89 5.49
C THR A 90 -2.56 9.85 5.08
N ALA A 91 -2.25 8.99 4.13
CA ALA A 91 -3.10 7.89 3.70
C ALA A 91 -3.05 6.65 4.63
N GLY A 92 -2.29 6.68 5.72
CA GLY A 92 -2.18 5.59 6.69
C GLY A 92 -1.11 4.56 6.35
N ILE A 93 -0.14 4.91 5.49
CA ILE A 93 0.97 4.03 5.10
C ILE A 93 2.26 4.61 5.67
N HIS A 94 2.83 3.94 6.67
CA HIS A 94 3.97 4.46 7.44
C HIS A 94 5.31 3.89 7.00
N HIS A 95 5.33 2.67 6.44
CA HIS A 95 6.54 2.02 5.96
C HIS A 95 6.55 2.01 4.43
N VAL A 96 7.33 2.91 3.84
CA VAL A 96 7.36 3.13 2.39
C VAL A 96 8.75 2.85 1.86
N THR A 97 8.84 1.91 0.92
CA THR A 97 10.04 1.63 0.14
C THR A 97 9.75 1.95 -1.33
N LEU A 98 10.55 2.84 -1.89
CA LEU A 98 10.39 3.31 -3.26
C LEU A 98 11.65 3.00 -4.06
N GLU A 99 11.47 2.41 -5.22
CA GLU A 99 12.49 2.30 -6.24
C GLU A 99 12.25 3.38 -7.29
N PHE A 100 13.27 4.19 -7.55
CA PHE A 100 13.19 5.29 -8.50
C PHE A 100 13.83 4.90 -9.82
N GLU A 101 13.09 5.13 -10.91
CA GLU A 101 13.50 4.83 -12.26
C GLU A 101 13.56 6.11 -13.10
N SER A 102 14.50 6.16 -14.05
CA SER A 102 14.49 7.19 -15.07
C SER A 102 13.55 6.78 -16.21
N SER A 103 13.03 7.76 -16.94
CA SER A 103 12.17 7.51 -18.10
C SER A 103 12.86 6.74 -19.24
N ALA A 104 14.17 6.53 -19.15
CA ALA A 104 14.97 5.81 -20.13
C ALA A 104 15.14 4.31 -19.76
N GLU A 105 14.88 3.93 -18.52
CA GLU A 105 14.93 2.54 -18.08
C GLU A 105 13.57 1.86 -18.34
N HIS A 106 13.62 0.78 -19.09
CA HIS A 106 12.44 -0.04 -19.33
C HIS A 106 12.39 -1.14 -18.27
N CYS A 107 11.30 -1.21 -17.56
CA CYS A 107 11.08 -2.29 -16.59
C CYS A 107 11.05 -3.63 -17.34
N PRO A 108 11.97 -4.59 -17.07
CA PRO A 108 12.05 -5.84 -17.83
C PRO A 108 10.95 -6.86 -17.47
N GLY A 109 9.92 -6.45 -16.75
CA GLY A 109 8.79 -7.29 -16.35
C GLY A 109 7.47 -6.84 -16.96
N THR A 110 6.49 -7.74 -17.01
CA THR A 110 5.11 -7.39 -17.31
C THR A 110 4.60 -6.46 -16.19
N CYS A 111 4.39 -5.19 -16.53
CA CYS A 111 3.71 -4.26 -15.65
C CYS A 111 2.21 -4.62 -15.67
N ASP A 112 1.78 -5.44 -14.76
CA ASP A 112 0.37 -5.70 -14.47
C ASP A 112 -0.11 -4.82 -13.32
#